data_140d416370a0e259d8a71674367342a8
#
_entry.id   140d416370a0e259d8a71674367342a8
#
_cell.length_a   1.000
_cell.length_b   1.000
_cell.length_c   1.000
_cell.angle_alpha   90.00
_cell.angle_beta   90.00
_cell.angle_gamma   90.00
#
_symmetry.space_group_name_H-M   'P 1'
#
loop_
_entity.id
_entity.type
_entity.pdbx_description
1 polymer ?
#
loop_
_entity_poly.entity_id
_entity_poly.type
_entity_poly.pdbx_seq_one_letter_code
_entity_poly.pdbx_strand_id
1 'polypeptide(L)'
;MDLRSVKRILVPTDFSDPSAEALATAMTLAKGANATVDLVHVAVEASFALPPPIDVATVPIDMSKVMERVADGLRAEEERVLAAGLRCETAMLVGRPDAEIVARASATGAELIVMGTHGRSGLAHALLGSVAERVVQHAHCPVLIVPKREARPAAASEAHSG
;
A
#
# COMPACT_ATOMS: atom_id res chain seq x y z
N MET A 1 0.18 21.33 -6.48
CA MET A 1 -0.59 20.27 -7.13
C MET A 1 -2.05 20.39 -6.69
N ASP A 2 -2.98 20.47 -7.62
CA ASP A 2 -4.40 20.40 -7.29
C ASP A 2 -4.82 18.91 -7.23
N LEU A 3 -5.14 18.42 -6.05
CA LEU A 3 -5.56 17.03 -5.85
C LEU A 3 -6.86 16.67 -6.59
N ARG A 4 -7.66 17.67 -6.98
CA ARG A 4 -8.90 17.48 -7.74
C ARG A 4 -8.65 17.17 -9.22
N SER A 5 -7.46 17.47 -9.73
CA SER A 5 -7.09 17.21 -11.12
C SER A 5 -6.42 15.86 -11.34
N VAL A 6 -6.07 15.15 -10.26
CA VAL A 6 -5.41 13.84 -10.30
C VAL A 6 -6.30 12.83 -11.02
N LYS A 7 -5.74 12.12 -12.00
CA LYS A 7 -6.46 11.10 -12.79
C LYS A 7 -6.11 9.67 -12.43
N ARG A 8 -4.93 9.46 -11.85
CA ARG A 8 -4.45 8.13 -11.45
C ARG A 8 -3.71 8.19 -10.11
N ILE A 9 -4.13 7.36 -9.17
CA ILE A 9 -3.53 7.22 -7.85
C ILE A 9 -3.00 5.80 -7.72
N LEU A 10 -1.68 5.64 -7.58
CA LEU A 10 -1.05 4.34 -7.30
C LEU A 10 -1.12 4.04 -5.80
N VAL A 11 -1.56 2.85 -5.46
CA VAL A 11 -1.70 2.37 -4.07
C VAL A 11 -0.98 1.04 -3.91
N PRO A 12 0.24 1.02 -3.39
CA PRO A 12 0.90 -0.22 -3.01
C PRO A 12 0.22 -0.85 -1.79
N THR A 13 -0.04 -2.15 -1.86
CA THR A 13 -0.60 -2.94 -0.75
C THR A 13 0.27 -4.14 -0.42
N ASP A 14 0.41 -4.43 0.86
CA ASP A 14 0.95 -5.68 1.41
C ASP A 14 -0.11 -6.41 2.26
N PHE A 15 -1.36 -5.95 2.16
CA PHE A 15 -2.51 -6.45 2.91
C PHE A 15 -2.41 -6.24 4.42
N SER A 16 -1.57 -5.32 4.87
CA SER A 16 -1.47 -4.91 6.27
C SER A 16 -2.48 -3.82 6.62
N ASP A 17 -2.72 -3.58 7.93
CA ASP A 17 -3.56 -2.47 8.37
C ASP A 17 -3.10 -1.11 7.83
N PRO A 18 -1.78 -0.75 7.84
CA PRO A 18 -1.33 0.50 7.26
C PRO A 18 -1.62 0.63 5.76
N SER A 19 -1.50 -0.46 4.98
CA SER A 19 -1.86 -0.42 3.56
C SER A 19 -3.37 -0.29 3.34
N ALA A 20 -4.19 -0.91 4.20
CA ALA A 20 -5.65 -0.76 4.16
C ALA A 20 -6.11 0.68 4.47
N GLU A 21 -5.44 1.37 5.41
CA GLU A 21 -5.69 2.80 5.69
C GLU A 21 -5.25 3.69 4.53
N ALA A 22 -4.13 3.36 3.88
CA ALA A 22 -3.69 4.05 2.67
C ALA A 22 -4.70 3.89 1.54
N LEU A 23 -5.22 2.69 1.31
CA LEU A 23 -6.27 2.44 0.31
C LEU A 23 -7.53 3.24 0.62
N ALA A 24 -8.02 3.25 1.87
CA ALA A 24 -9.19 4.03 2.26
C ALA A 24 -9.00 5.54 2.01
N THR A 25 -7.81 6.06 2.29
CA THR A 25 -7.43 7.45 2.00
C THR A 25 -7.41 7.72 0.50
N ALA A 26 -6.80 6.82 -0.28
CA ALA A 26 -6.75 6.94 -1.75
C ALA A 26 -8.16 6.90 -2.37
N MET A 27 -9.05 6.04 -1.88
CA MET A 27 -10.45 5.98 -2.33
C MET A 27 -11.19 7.30 -2.10
N THR A 28 -10.96 7.94 -0.94
CA THR A 28 -11.55 9.25 -0.63
C THR A 28 -11.06 10.33 -1.61
N LEU A 29 -9.76 10.35 -1.88
CA LEU A 29 -9.15 11.27 -2.85
C LEU A 29 -9.65 10.99 -4.28
N ALA A 30 -9.66 9.71 -4.68
CA ALA A 30 -10.11 9.29 -6.01
C ALA A 30 -11.56 9.69 -6.27
N LYS A 31 -12.43 9.57 -5.27
CA LYS A 31 -13.84 10.00 -5.37
C LYS A 31 -13.95 11.49 -5.63
N GLY A 32 -13.16 12.31 -4.93
CA GLY A 32 -13.16 13.78 -5.12
C GLY A 32 -12.60 14.22 -6.46
N ALA A 33 -11.67 13.46 -7.04
CA ALA A 33 -10.96 13.77 -8.28
C ALA A 33 -11.50 13.02 -9.51
N ASN A 34 -12.43 12.07 -9.34
CA ASN A 34 -12.83 11.10 -10.37
C ASN A 34 -11.62 10.35 -10.96
N ALA A 35 -10.68 9.97 -10.09
CA ALA A 35 -9.45 9.29 -10.45
C ALA A 35 -9.63 7.75 -10.52
N THR A 36 -8.72 7.09 -11.21
CA THR A 36 -8.56 5.62 -11.18
C THR A 36 -7.61 5.25 -10.06
N VAL A 37 -7.95 4.24 -9.27
CA VAL A 37 -7.05 3.61 -8.29
C VAL A 37 -6.27 2.53 -9.00
N ASP A 38 -4.93 2.62 -9.00
CA ASP A 38 -4.02 1.59 -9.50
C ASP A 38 -3.44 0.85 -8.28
N LEU A 39 -4.03 -0.30 -7.94
CA LEU A 39 -3.70 -1.09 -6.77
C LEU A 39 -2.64 -2.12 -7.10
N VAL A 40 -1.50 -2.10 -6.42
CA VAL A 40 -0.39 -2.99 -6.74
C VAL A 40 0.11 -3.75 -5.52
N HIS A 41 0.40 -5.03 -5.71
CA HIS A 41 1.17 -5.83 -4.76
C HIS A 41 2.49 -6.22 -5.39
N VAL A 42 3.59 -6.09 -4.63
CA VAL A 42 4.91 -6.53 -5.08
C VAL A 42 5.31 -7.77 -4.27
N ALA A 43 5.35 -8.91 -4.96
CA ALA A 43 5.90 -10.14 -4.41
C ALA A 43 7.43 -10.05 -4.40
N VAL A 44 8.01 -10.16 -3.20
CA VAL A 44 9.48 -10.16 -3.05
C VAL A 44 10.01 -11.52 -3.48
N GLU A 45 10.98 -11.54 -4.37
CA GLU A 45 11.68 -12.79 -4.68
C GLU A 45 12.30 -13.38 -3.41
N ALA A 46 12.25 -14.70 -3.27
CA ALA A 46 12.78 -15.39 -2.10
C ALA A 46 14.26 -15.09 -1.84
N SER A 47 15.02 -14.79 -2.89
CA SER A 47 16.43 -14.38 -2.80
C SER A 47 16.66 -13.05 -2.08
N PHE A 48 15.64 -12.16 -2.02
CA PHE A 48 15.70 -10.89 -1.29
C PHE A 48 15.06 -10.97 0.09
N ALA A 49 14.27 -12.01 0.36
CA ALA A 49 13.47 -12.12 1.58
C ALA A 49 14.23 -12.76 2.76
N LEU A 50 15.29 -13.51 2.49
CA LEU A 50 16.02 -14.27 3.53
C LEU A 50 17.45 -13.74 3.69
N PRO A 51 17.88 -13.39 4.91
CA PRO A 51 19.27 -13.04 5.17
C PRO A 51 20.17 -14.28 5.01
N PRO A 52 21.39 -14.14 4.41
CA PRO A 52 22.35 -15.22 4.41
C PRO A 52 22.76 -15.58 5.85
N PRO A 53 22.98 -16.88 6.22
CA PRO A 53 23.24 -18.00 5.32
C PRO A 53 22.07 -19.00 5.17
N ILE A 54 20.82 -18.55 5.11
CA ILE A 54 19.70 -19.47 4.94
C ILE A 54 19.68 -19.96 3.50
N ASP A 55 19.92 -21.25 3.31
CA ASP A 55 19.81 -21.91 2.02
C ASP A 55 18.34 -22.05 1.64
N VAL A 56 17.89 -21.19 0.73
CA VAL A 56 16.49 -21.13 0.23
C VAL A 56 16.02 -22.49 -0.33
N ALA A 57 16.97 -23.34 -0.76
CA ALA A 57 16.67 -24.66 -1.30
C ALA A 57 16.11 -25.63 -0.24
N THR A 58 16.23 -25.31 1.05
CA THR A 58 15.81 -26.22 2.14
C THR A 58 14.39 -25.93 2.67
N VAL A 59 13.75 -24.81 2.27
CA VAL A 59 12.38 -24.48 2.69
C VAL A 59 11.44 -24.68 1.50
N PRO A 60 10.60 -25.73 1.49
CA PRO A 60 9.61 -25.90 0.41
C PRO A 60 8.50 -24.85 0.54
N ILE A 61 8.72 -23.69 -0.05
CA ILE A 61 7.68 -22.68 -0.18
C ILE A 61 6.85 -23.05 -1.41
N ASP A 62 5.59 -23.40 -1.20
CA ASP A 62 4.64 -23.60 -2.28
C ASP A 62 4.28 -22.23 -2.87
N MET A 63 5.04 -21.81 -3.87
CA MET A 63 4.88 -20.51 -4.52
C MET A 63 3.50 -20.35 -5.15
N SER A 64 2.87 -21.45 -5.58
CA SER A 64 1.52 -21.41 -6.15
C SER A 64 0.49 -20.92 -5.13
N LYS A 65 0.56 -21.44 -3.90
CA LYS A 65 -0.31 -20.99 -2.79
C LYS A 65 -0.05 -19.55 -2.35
N VAL A 66 1.21 -19.10 -2.44
CA VAL A 66 1.54 -17.71 -2.15
C VAL A 66 0.90 -16.80 -3.20
N MET A 67 1.03 -17.12 -4.47
CA MET A 67 0.45 -16.36 -5.57
C MET A 67 -1.09 -16.35 -5.53
N GLU A 68 -1.70 -17.48 -5.19
CA GLU A 68 -3.16 -17.57 -5.02
C GLU A 68 -3.66 -16.63 -3.91
N ARG A 69 -3.02 -16.64 -2.74
CA ARG A 69 -3.35 -15.72 -1.63
C ARG A 69 -3.19 -14.25 -2.00
N VAL A 70 -2.15 -13.91 -2.77
CA VAL A 70 -1.94 -12.55 -3.27
C VAL A 70 -3.07 -12.16 -4.23
N ALA A 71 -3.42 -13.04 -5.16
CA ALA A 71 -4.50 -12.80 -6.11
C ALA A 71 -5.85 -12.61 -5.39
N ASP A 72 -6.14 -13.43 -4.37
CA ASP A 72 -7.36 -13.31 -3.56
C ASP A 72 -7.38 -12.01 -2.76
N GLY A 73 -6.24 -11.62 -2.18
CA GLY A 73 -6.10 -10.35 -1.47
C GLY A 73 -6.33 -9.15 -2.38
N LEU A 74 -5.72 -9.13 -3.57
CA LEU A 74 -5.93 -8.07 -4.54
C LEU A 74 -7.38 -8.00 -5.00
N ARG A 75 -8.01 -9.15 -5.26
CA ARG A 75 -9.43 -9.22 -5.66
C ARG A 75 -10.33 -8.64 -4.58
N ALA A 76 -10.12 -8.98 -3.32
CA ALA A 76 -10.92 -8.46 -2.21
C ALA A 76 -10.79 -6.93 -2.05
N GLU A 77 -9.59 -6.40 -2.22
CA GLU A 77 -9.38 -4.94 -2.17
C GLU A 77 -9.95 -4.24 -3.42
N GLU A 78 -9.83 -4.83 -4.61
CA GLU A 78 -10.44 -4.35 -5.85
C GLU A 78 -11.97 -4.26 -5.71
N GLU A 79 -12.60 -5.32 -5.22
CA GLU A 79 -14.06 -5.34 -4.99
C GLU A 79 -14.52 -4.21 -4.07
N ARG A 80 -13.75 -3.88 -3.03
CA ARG A 80 -14.02 -2.74 -2.14
C ARG A 80 -13.98 -1.41 -2.90
N VAL A 81 -13.01 -1.22 -3.80
CA VAL A 81 -12.88 -0.01 -4.61
C VAL A 81 -14.04 0.10 -5.59
N LEU A 82 -14.36 -0.98 -6.29
CA LEU A 82 -15.46 -1.04 -7.26
C LEU A 82 -16.83 -0.83 -6.59
N ALA A 83 -17.06 -1.42 -5.42
CA ALA A 83 -18.29 -1.25 -4.64
C ALA A 83 -18.50 0.21 -4.18
N ALA A 84 -17.43 0.99 -4.05
CA ALA A 84 -17.51 2.42 -3.77
C ALA A 84 -17.80 3.28 -5.02
N GLY A 85 -18.01 2.66 -6.19
CA GLY A 85 -18.28 3.34 -7.46
C GLY A 85 -17.02 3.94 -8.10
N LEU A 86 -15.84 3.47 -7.74
CA LEU A 86 -14.56 3.93 -8.26
C LEU A 86 -14.04 2.99 -9.35
N ARG A 87 -13.15 3.50 -10.19
CA ARG A 87 -12.40 2.69 -11.15
C ARG A 87 -11.17 2.12 -10.46
N CYS A 88 -10.91 0.84 -10.67
CA CYS A 88 -9.76 0.12 -10.14
C CYS A 88 -9.03 -0.62 -11.26
N GLU A 89 -7.72 -0.57 -11.23
CA GLU A 89 -6.83 -1.46 -11.97
C GLU A 89 -5.96 -2.17 -10.93
N THR A 90 -5.63 -3.42 -11.16
CA THR A 90 -4.80 -4.21 -10.24
C THR A 90 -3.58 -4.77 -10.96
N ALA A 91 -2.46 -4.85 -10.25
CA ALA A 91 -1.27 -5.53 -10.74
C ALA A 91 -0.54 -6.27 -9.61
N MET A 92 -0.03 -7.45 -9.96
CA MET A 92 0.93 -8.18 -9.15
C MET A 92 2.30 -8.09 -9.85
N LEU A 93 3.27 -7.54 -9.14
CA LEU A 93 4.63 -7.36 -9.61
C LEU A 93 5.57 -8.27 -8.82
N VAL A 94 6.75 -8.56 -9.36
CA VAL A 94 7.77 -9.38 -8.71
C VAL A 94 9.09 -8.62 -8.72
N GLY A 95 9.70 -8.44 -7.55
CA GLY A 95 10.98 -7.75 -7.45
C GLY A 95 11.18 -7.01 -6.13
N ARG A 96 11.98 -5.96 -6.19
CA ARG A 96 12.18 -5.05 -5.05
C ARG A 96 11.00 -4.09 -4.95
N PRO A 97 10.27 -4.06 -3.82
CA PRO A 97 9.06 -3.27 -3.69
C PRO A 97 9.21 -1.78 -4.04
N ASP A 98 10.27 -1.14 -3.54
CA ASP A 98 10.55 0.27 -3.82
C ASP A 98 10.75 0.55 -5.32
N ALA A 99 11.54 -0.29 -5.99
CA ALA A 99 11.84 -0.13 -7.42
C ALA A 99 10.60 -0.39 -8.29
N GLU A 100 9.86 -1.47 -8.00
CA GLU A 100 8.67 -1.84 -8.77
C GLU A 100 7.53 -0.82 -8.62
N ILE A 101 7.34 -0.26 -7.41
CA ILE A 101 6.35 0.80 -7.18
C ILE A 101 6.69 2.04 -8.01
N VAL A 102 7.95 2.50 -7.98
CA VAL A 102 8.38 3.67 -8.74
C VAL A 102 8.28 3.44 -10.24
N ALA A 103 8.71 2.26 -10.72
CA ALA A 103 8.62 1.88 -12.13
C ALA A 103 7.14 1.83 -12.59
N ARG A 104 6.25 1.24 -11.80
CA ARG A 104 4.81 1.20 -12.10
C ARG A 104 4.21 2.59 -12.16
N ALA A 105 4.52 3.46 -11.19
CA ALA A 105 4.04 4.84 -11.18
C ALA A 105 4.41 5.57 -12.47
N SER A 106 5.67 5.42 -12.91
CA SER A 106 6.14 6.04 -14.16
C SER A 106 5.46 5.43 -15.40
N ALA A 107 5.36 4.10 -15.46
CA ALA A 107 4.78 3.39 -16.61
C ALA A 107 3.29 3.68 -16.83
N THR A 108 2.54 3.87 -15.72
CA THR A 108 1.09 4.14 -15.78
C THR A 108 0.72 5.62 -15.77
N GLY A 109 1.72 6.49 -15.61
CA GLY A 109 1.49 7.92 -15.47
C GLY A 109 0.74 8.26 -14.18
N ALA A 110 1.01 7.56 -13.09
CA ALA A 110 0.43 7.88 -11.80
C ALA A 110 0.86 9.29 -11.34
N GLU A 111 -0.09 10.08 -10.93
CA GLU A 111 0.12 11.49 -10.53
C GLU A 111 0.23 11.63 -9.01
N LEU A 112 -0.09 10.56 -8.27
CA LEU A 112 0.02 10.47 -6.82
C LEU A 112 0.28 9.01 -6.43
N ILE A 113 1.19 8.80 -5.48
CA ILE A 113 1.31 7.53 -4.77
C ILE A 113 0.74 7.72 -3.36
N VAL A 114 -0.12 6.81 -2.91
CA VAL A 114 -0.64 6.81 -1.53
C VAL A 114 -0.26 5.49 -0.89
N MET A 115 0.53 5.53 0.19
CA MET A 115 1.03 4.31 0.84
C MET A 115 1.12 4.45 2.36
N GLY A 116 1.11 3.32 3.06
CA GLY A 116 1.28 3.26 4.50
C GLY A 116 2.72 3.60 4.94
N THR A 117 2.87 4.00 6.20
CA THR A 117 4.20 4.28 6.80
C THR A 117 5.05 3.03 6.95
N HIS A 118 4.42 1.87 7.25
CA HIS A 118 5.09 0.60 7.50
C HIS A 118 4.29 -0.52 6.84
N GLY A 119 4.99 -1.59 6.46
CA GLY A 119 4.37 -2.84 6.05
C GLY A 119 4.23 -3.81 7.23
N ARG A 120 4.27 -5.12 6.93
CA ARG A 120 4.09 -6.21 7.89
C ARG A 120 5.07 -6.22 9.08
N SER A 121 6.21 -5.54 8.99
CA SER A 121 7.25 -5.52 10.03
C SER A 121 6.97 -4.62 11.23
N GLY A 122 5.90 -3.83 11.22
CA GLY A 122 5.26 -3.19 12.37
C GLY A 122 6.15 -2.58 13.47
N LEU A 123 7.25 -1.91 13.13
CA LEU A 123 8.09 -1.24 14.13
C LEU A 123 7.34 -0.03 14.72
N ALA A 124 7.06 -0.08 16.01
CA ALA A 124 6.16 0.79 16.75
C ALA A 124 6.65 2.22 17.03
N HIS A 125 7.75 2.66 16.44
CA HIS A 125 8.27 4.02 16.66
C HIS A 125 8.50 4.74 15.35
N ALA A 126 7.75 5.80 15.14
CA ALA A 126 7.92 7.04 14.36
C ALA A 126 8.88 7.08 13.12
N LEU A 127 9.44 6.00 12.67
CA LEU A 127 10.33 5.94 11.52
C LEU A 127 9.56 5.45 10.29
N LEU A 128 9.75 6.13 9.19
CA LEU A 128 9.24 5.72 7.88
C LEU A 128 9.86 4.37 7.52
N GLY A 129 9.02 3.40 7.09
CA GLY A 129 9.51 2.09 6.68
C GLY A 129 10.44 2.20 5.46
N SER A 130 11.39 1.27 5.36
CA SER A 130 12.45 1.32 4.31
C SER A 130 11.91 1.38 2.87
N VAL A 131 10.78 0.73 2.59
CA VAL A 131 10.13 0.82 1.27
C VAL A 131 9.56 2.22 1.05
N ALA A 132 8.81 2.75 2.02
CA ALA A 132 8.20 4.07 1.92
C ALA A 132 9.27 5.18 1.79
N GLU A 133 10.35 5.10 2.57
CA GLU A 133 11.48 6.02 2.49
C GLU A 133 12.09 6.04 1.08
N ARG A 134 12.39 4.86 0.51
CA ARG A 134 12.98 4.76 -0.83
C ARG A 134 12.01 5.20 -1.92
N VAL A 135 10.71 4.91 -1.80
CA VAL A 135 9.71 5.41 -2.74
C VAL A 135 9.68 6.94 -2.72
N VAL A 136 9.67 7.57 -1.54
CA VAL A 136 9.70 9.05 -1.41
C VAL A 136 10.97 9.63 -2.05
N GLN A 137 12.12 8.97 -1.92
CA GLN A 137 13.38 9.44 -2.50
C GLN A 137 13.44 9.34 -4.04
N HIS A 138 12.74 8.36 -4.64
CA HIS A 138 12.90 8.04 -6.06
C HIS A 138 11.64 8.26 -6.90
N ALA A 139 10.49 8.54 -6.30
CA ALA A 139 9.25 8.78 -7.04
C ALA A 139 9.34 10.05 -7.89
N HIS A 140 8.75 10.00 -9.08
CA HIS A 140 8.65 11.14 -10.01
C HIS A 140 7.33 11.92 -9.84
N CYS A 141 6.47 11.50 -8.90
CA CYS A 141 5.25 12.18 -8.53
C CYS A 141 5.17 12.31 -7.00
N PRO A 142 4.29 13.16 -6.47
CA PRO A 142 4.06 13.27 -5.04
C PRO A 142 3.70 11.94 -4.39
N VAL A 143 4.16 11.76 -3.14
CA VAL A 143 3.88 10.58 -2.31
C VAL A 143 3.18 11.02 -1.05
N LEU A 144 1.98 10.50 -0.81
CA LEU A 144 1.24 10.69 0.42
C LEU A 144 1.45 9.48 1.34
N ILE A 145 2.07 9.75 2.47
CA ILE A 145 2.27 8.73 3.50
C ILE A 145 1.12 8.78 4.50
N VAL A 146 0.45 7.65 4.69
CA VAL A 146 -0.67 7.50 5.61
C VAL A 146 -0.20 6.74 6.85
N PRO A 147 -0.18 7.39 8.03
CA PRO A 147 0.18 6.71 9.26
C PRO A 147 -0.93 5.75 9.69
N LYS A 148 -0.55 4.69 10.43
CA LYS A 148 -1.53 3.85 11.11
C LYS A 148 -2.34 4.71 12.08
N ARG A 149 -3.67 4.68 11.99
CA ARG A 149 -4.52 5.32 12.99
C ARG A 149 -4.39 4.55 14.31
N GLU A 150 -3.81 5.19 15.31
CA GLU A 150 -4.00 4.73 16.69
C GLU A 150 -5.47 4.97 17.06
N ALA A 151 -6.09 3.96 17.70
CA ALA A 151 -7.44 4.13 18.21
C ALA A 151 -7.44 5.35 19.15
N ARG A 152 -8.15 6.40 18.75
CA ARG A 152 -8.31 7.60 19.58
C ARG A 152 -8.94 7.14 20.89
N PRO A 153 -8.31 7.33 22.07
CA PRO A 153 -8.96 6.98 23.33
C PRO A 153 -10.29 7.71 23.38
N ALA A 154 -11.35 6.96 23.67
CA ALA A 154 -12.67 7.53 23.85
C ALA A 154 -12.55 8.70 24.85
N ALA A 155 -12.95 9.89 24.43
CA ALA A 155 -12.98 11.05 25.31
C ALA A 155 -13.81 10.65 26.55
N ALA A 156 -13.14 10.62 27.70
CA ALA A 156 -13.84 10.46 28.97
C ALA A 156 -14.89 11.56 29.03
N SER A 157 -16.17 11.18 29.04
CA SER A 157 -17.25 12.10 29.34
C SER A 157 -17.07 12.53 30.77
N GLU A 158 -16.54 13.71 30.98
CA GLU A 158 -16.61 14.35 32.31
C GLU A 158 -18.10 14.60 32.62
N ALA A 159 -18.66 13.65 33.37
CA ALA A 159 -19.89 13.89 34.07
C ALA A 159 -19.58 14.86 35.23
N HIS A 160 -19.76 16.15 34.96
CA HIS A 160 -19.90 17.13 36.03
C HIS A 160 -21.27 16.92 36.67
N SER A 161 -21.27 16.18 37.75
CA SER A 161 -22.32 16.31 38.75
C SER A 161 -21.91 17.41 39.72
N GLY A 162 -22.55 18.54 39.61
CA GLY A 162 -22.58 19.60 40.61
C GLY A 162 -24.01 19.77 41.08
#